data_5158388197bee92483a313e579c8b4e2
#
_entry.id   5158388197bee92483a313e579c8b4e2
#
_cell.length_a   1.000
_cell.length_b   1.000
_cell.length_c   1.000
_cell.angle_alpha   90.00
_cell.angle_beta   90.00
_cell.angle_gamma   90.00
#
_symmetry.space_group_name_H-M   'P 1'
#
loop_
_entity.id
_entity.type
_entity.pdbx_description
1 polymer ?
#
loop_
_entity_poly.entity_id
_entity_poly.type
_entity_poly.pdbx_seq_one_letter_code
_entity_poly.pdbx_strand_id
1 'polypeptide(L)'
;MTAGSNATLRTYAQEGQYASVIRPTGLVAAARSPVGRMVLAYCPACAYVRNVAFDPALMVYDTTMDTNLHHSPAFQAFSAELVKHLADRYRLGGKQVLDVGCGQGEFLRELCHTAGCSGTGYDAMYAGPEGADPSGAVFHSGYAPRGAALPEFDMVTSRHWFEHIDDPYEFLADLRRRAGSRRVYGYLEVPDAGYDLSTAGWEVIYPHVSYFDAYPLVRIVERAGWRVEDTGTLFGGMFRFIEMSANAGAEPRRGNQPVPGAAERERQLAAVAGFQQRHEAERAAWRDRIGELVERGARPVLWGAGSRGVQFLTFADADRRLAAVVDVNPRKWGRYLPMTAHQVQPPETLTALKPEAVIITNPSYRTEIGEQLRQLGVEAELLVA
;
A
#
# COMPACT_ATOMS: atom_id res chain seq x y z
N MET A 1 2.33 -22.30 0.16
CA MET A 1 1.52 -23.35 -0.51
C MET A 1 2.24 -24.68 -0.34
N THR A 2 1.92 -25.43 0.68
CA THR A 2 2.39 -26.81 0.86
C THR A 2 1.52 -27.73 0.02
N ALA A 3 2.13 -28.76 -0.54
CA ALA A 3 1.63 -29.76 -1.47
C ALA A 3 0.19 -30.21 -1.18
N GLY A 4 -0.71 -30.01 -2.15
CA GLY A 4 -2.08 -30.53 -2.08
C GLY A 4 -3.03 -30.10 -3.18
N SER A 5 -2.67 -29.15 -4.05
CA SER A 5 -3.41 -28.93 -5.28
C SER A 5 -2.43 -28.59 -6.41
N ASN A 6 -2.39 -29.43 -7.42
CA ASN A 6 -1.76 -29.17 -8.73
C ASN A 6 -2.52 -28.04 -9.49
N ALA A 7 -2.80 -26.92 -8.84
CA ALA A 7 -3.29 -25.74 -9.51
C ALA A 7 -2.11 -25.12 -10.25
N THR A 8 -1.99 -25.42 -11.53
CA THR A 8 -1.01 -24.82 -12.42
C THR A 8 -1.26 -23.31 -12.41
N LEU A 9 -0.33 -22.56 -11.83
CA LEU A 9 -0.33 -21.10 -11.94
C LEU A 9 -0.27 -20.73 -13.42
N ARG A 10 -1.23 -19.94 -13.90
CA ARG A 10 -1.16 -19.39 -15.25
C ARG A 10 -0.39 -18.08 -15.15
N THR A 11 0.73 -18.03 -15.84
CA THR A 11 1.52 -16.81 -15.97
C THR A 11 0.87 -15.91 -17.01
N TYR A 12 0.48 -14.72 -16.58
CA TYR A 12 0.29 -13.59 -17.49
C TYR A 12 1.54 -12.76 -17.34
N ALA A 13 2.37 -12.79 -18.37
CA ALA A 13 3.62 -12.08 -18.33
C ALA A 13 3.38 -10.58 -18.52
N GLN A 14 3.34 -9.84 -17.42
CA GLN A 14 3.88 -8.51 -17.48
C GLN A 14 5.37 -8.64 -17.23
N GLU A 15 6.13 -8.93 -18.29
CA GLU A 15 7.58 -8.91 -18.24
C GLU A 15 8.04 -7.46 -18.25
N GLY A 16 8.69 -7.02 -17.19
CA GLY A 16 9.28 -5.71 -17.08
C GLY A 16 10.33 -5.67 -16.00
N GLN A 17 11.26 -4.73 -16.15
CA GLN A 17 12.19 -4.39 -15.08
C GLN A 17 11.60 -3.24 -14.28
N TYR A 18 11.38 -3.47 -12.99
CA TYR A 18 10.82 -2.51 -12.05
C TYR A 18 11.87 -2.08 -11.05
N ALA A 19 11.84 -0.81 -10.64
CA ALA A 19 12.66 -0.38 -9.53
C ALA A 19 12.35 -1.22 -8.30
N SER A 20 13.33 -1.92 -7.76
CA SER A 20 13.19 -2.64 -6.49
C SER A 20 13.22 -1.70 -5.30
N VAL A 21 13.83 -0.52 -5.48
CA VAL A 21 13.84 0.58 -4.50
C VAL A 21 12.85 1.64 -4.96
N ILE A 22 11.83 1.91 -4.17
CA ILE A 22 10.76 2.88 -4.48
C ILE A 22 10.86 4.17 -3.65
N ARG A 23 12.00 4.40 -2.98
CA ARG A 23 12.24 5.57 -2.14
C ARG A 23 13.16 6.59 -2.83
N PRO A 24 12.98 7.89 -2.58
CA PRO A 24 13.94 8.90 -2.98
C PRO A 24 15.30 8.68 -2.28
N THR A 25 16.39 8.83 -3.02
CA THR A 25 17.75 8.55 -2.56
C THR A 25 18.74 9.57 -3.08
N GLY A 26 20.05 9.39 -2.90
CA GLY A 26 21.08 10.21 -3.51
C GLY A 26 21.13 10.05 -5.03
N LEU A 27 21.58 11.07 -5.77
CA LEU A 27 21.57 11.10 -7.24
C LEU A 27 22.25 9.88 -7.88
N VAL A 28 23.42 9.48 -7.40
CA VAL A 28 24.15 8.33 -7.96
C VAL A 28 23.40 7.01 -7.71
N ALA A 29 22.84 6.84 -6.50
CA ALA A 29 22.06 5.67 -6.17
C ALA A 29 20.75 5.62 -6.96
N ALA A 30 20.10 6.77 -7.19
CA ALA A 30 18.89 6.86 -8.01
C ALA A 30 19.16 6.44 -9.47
N ALA A 31 20.23 6.94 -10.05
CA ALA A 31 20.62 6.60 -11.44
C ALA A 31 21.08 5.14 -11.61
N ARG A 32 21.48 4.49 -10.51
CA ARG A 32 21.92 3.08 -10.49
C ARG A 32 20.98 2.20 -9.68
N SER A 33 19.71 2.59 -9.59
CA SER A 33 18.72 1.85 -8.81
C SER A 33 18.69 0.38 -9.23
N PRO A 34 18.73 -0.54 -8.28
CA PRO A 34 18.56 -1.95 -8.59
C PRO A 34 17.16 -2.18 -9.17
N VAL A 35 17.06 -3.09 -10.09
CA VAL A 35 15.83 -3.48 -10.76
C VAL A 35 15.53 -4.94 -10.52
N GLY A 36 14.25 -5.25 -10.33
CA GLY A 36 13.75 -6.60 -10.18
C GLY A 36 12.83 -6.96 -11.35
N ARG A 37 12.76 -8.24 -11.65
CA ARG A 37 11.85 -8.78 -12.65
C ARG A 37 10.46 -8.94 -12.05
N MET A 38 9.46 -8.39 -12.75
CA MET A 38 8.05 -8.57 -12.38
C MET A 38 7.43 -9.62 -13.32
N VAL A 39 6.88 -10.68 -12.74
CA VAL A 39 6.07 -11.67 -13.45
C VAL A 39 4.84 -11.96 -12.62
N LEU A 40 3.72 -11.36 -13.00
CA LEU A 40 2.46 -11.64 -12.33
C LEU A 40 1.91 -12.99 -12.76
N ALA A 41 1.62 -13.84 -11.80
CA ALA A 41 0.92 -15.09 -12.00
C ALA A 41 -0.33 -15.14 -11.13
N TYR A 42 -1.36 -15.84 -11.59
CA TYR A 42 -2.57 -16.00 -10.81
C TYR A 42 -3.01 -17.46 -10.71
N CYS A 43 -3.73 -17.77 -9.63
CA CYS A 43 -4.33 -19.06 -9.41
C CYS A 43 -5.78 -19.08 -9.95
N PRO A 44 -6.12 -19.88 -10.96
CA PRO A 44 -7.50 -19.94 -11.48
C PRO A 44 -8.54 -20.41 -10.46
N ALA A 45 -8.11 -21.18 -9.45
CA ALA A 45 -9.00 -21.71 -8.43
C ALA A 45 -9.39 -20.69 -7.37
N CYS A 46 -8.44 -19.82 -6.95
CA CYS A 46 -8.65 -18.86 -5.85
C CYS A 46 -8.42 -17.40 -6.25
N ALA A 47 -8.14 -17.12 -7.52
CA ALA A 47 -7.87 -15.80 -8.07
C ALA A 47 -6.70 -15.02 -7.39
N TYR A 48 -5.90 -15.68 -6.56
CA TYR A 48 -4.74 -15.08 -5.92
C TYR A 48 -3.69 -14.73 -6.97
N VAL A 49 -3.19 -13.50 -6.91
CA VAL A 49 -2.18 -12.97 -7.82
C VAL A 49 -0.90 -12.67 -7.05
N ARG A 50 0.24 -13.04 -7.62
CA ARG A 50 1.55 -12.69 -7.04
C ARG A 50 2.61 -12.49 -8.10
N ASN A 51 3.68 -11.76 -7.73
CA ASN A 51 4.93 -11.72 -8.48
C ASN A 51 5.72 -13.01 -8.23
N VAL A 52 5.75 -13.94 -9.21
CA VAL A 52 6.47 -15.22 -9.09
C VAL A 52 7.97 -15.10 -9.40
N ALA A 53 8.43 -13.94 -9.88
CA ALA A 53 9.84 -13.64 -10.11
C ALA A 53 10.43 -12.74 -8.99
N PHE A 54 9.71 -12.57 -7.89
CA PHE A 54 10.20 -11.78 -6.76
C PHE A 54 11.46 -12.38 -6.14
N ASP A 55 12.48 -11.55 -6.00
CA ASP A 55 13.73 -11.88 -5.31
C ASP A 55 13.85 -11.03 -4.04
N PRO A 56 13.71 -11.61 -2.85
CA PRO A 56 13.80 -10.87 -1.60
C PRO A 56 15.19 -10.25 -1.37
N ALA A 57 16.25 -10.75 -2.00
CA ALA A 57 17.59 -10.18 -1.88
C ALA A 57 17.72 -8.78 -2.50
N LEU A 58 16.80 -8.40 -3.39
CA LEU A 58 16.73 -7.06 -3.96
C LEU A 58 15.99 -6.05 -3.06
N MET A 59 15.35 -6.53 -1.99
CA MET A 59 14.59 -5.65 -1.08
C MET A 59 15.41 -5.28 0.14
N VAL A 60 15.46 -3.98 0.40
CA VAL A 60 16.05 -3.44 1.63
C VAL A 60 15.00 -2.57 2.31
N TYR A 61 14.47 -3.07 3.41
CA TYR A 61 13.62 -2.29 4.31
C TYR A 61 14.48 -1.80 5.47
N ASP A 62 14.70 -0.50 5.55
CA ASP A 62 15.49 0.12 6.60
C ASP A 62 14.90 1.48 7.02
N THR A 63 15.44 2.06 8.08
CA THR A 63 15.00 3.32 8.68
C THR A 63 15.16 4.54 7.76
N THR A 64 15.81 4.39 6.60
CA THR A 64 15.92 5.45 5.59
C THR A 64 14.74 5.48 4.63
N MET A 65 13.88 4.46 4.66
CA MET A 65 12.63 4.43 3.90
C MET A 65 11.56 5.27 4.60
N ASP A 66 10.80 6.01 3.81
CA ASP A 66 9.65 6.77 4.28
C ASP A 66 8.51 6.63 3.27
N THR A 67 7.58 5.77 3.60
CA THR A 67 6.33 5.55 2.85
C THR A 67 5.13 6.20 3.54
N ASN A 68 5.38 7.08 4.52
CA ASN A 68 4.38 7.67 5.39
C ASN A 68 3.38 8.53 4.61
N LEU A 69 2.10 8.18 4.71
CA LEU A 69 0.98 8.89 4.11
C LEU A 69 0.38 9.96 5.04
N HIS A 70 0.76 10.00 6.33
CA HIS A 70 0.23 10.94 7.33
C HIS A 70 0.68 12.41 7.11
N HIS A 71 1.44 12.70 6.06
CA HIS A 71 1.67 14.08 5.62
C HIS A 71 0.46 14.70 4.89
N SER A 72 -0.52 13.87 4.47
CA SER A 72 -1.76 14.31 3.84
C SER A 72 -2.87 14.48 4.88
N PRO A 73 -3.52 15.67 4.96
CA PRO A 73 -4.71 15.87 5.78
C PRO A 73 -5.85 14.91 5.46
N ALA A 74 -6.07 14.59 4.16
CA ALA A 74 -7.09 13.63 3.77
C ALA A 74 -6.81 12.23 4.33
N PHE A 75 -5.54 11.80 4.32
CA PHE A 75 -5.17 10.51 4.89
C PHE A 75 -5.24 10.52 6.43
N GLN A 76 -4.87 11.63 7.08
CA GLN A 76 -5.02 11.79 8.53
C GLN A 76 -6.49 11.66 8.95
N ALA A 77 -7.41 12.35 8.26
CA ALA A 77 -8.85 12.24 8.54
C ALA A 77 -9.37 10.81 8.36
N PHE A 78 -8.97 10.14 7.29
CA PHE A 78 -9.28 8.73 7.05
C PHE A 78 -8.76 7.83 8.17
N SER A 79 -7.50 8.01 8.61
CA SER A 79 -6.89 7.23 9.69
C SER A 79 -7.61 7.44 11.03
N ALA A 80 -7.99 8.68 11.35
CA ALA A 80 -8.72 9.00 12.57
C ALA A 80 -10.12 8.34 12.61
N GLU A 81 -10.85 8.33 11.49
CA GLU A 81 -12.13 7.62 11.39
C GLU A 81 -11.96 6.12 11.60
N LEU A 82 -10.94 5.52 10.99
CA LEU A 82 -10.62 4.10 11.16
C LEU A 82 -10.27 3.78 12.62
N VAL A 83 -9.44 4.59 13.25
CA VAL A 83 -9.08 4.44 14.68
C VAL A 83 -10.33 4.42 15.54
N LYS A 84 -11.24 5.39 15.34
CA LYS A 84 -12.50 5.46 16.07
C LYS A 84 -13.36 4.23 15.82
N HIS A 85 -13.49 3.81 14.55
CA HIS A 85 -14.26 2.61 14.18
C HIS A 85 -13.76 1.37 14.92
N LEU A 86 -12.44 1.10 14.90
CA LEU A 86 -11.85 -0.07 15.54
C LEU A 86 -11.97 0.00 17.09
N ALA A 87 -11.71 1.18 17.67
CA ALA A 87 -11.82 1.39 19.10
C ALA A 87 -13.24 1.09 19.63
N ASP A 88 -14.26 1.61 18.94
CA ASP A 88 -15.68 1.46 19.33
C ASP A 88 -16.19 0.03 19.06
N ARG A 89 -15.92 -0.50 17.84
CA ARG A 89 -16.43 -1.81 17.40
C ARG A 89 -15.91 -2.95 18.26
N TYR A 90 -14.63 -2.91 18.60
CA TYR A 90 -13.95 -3.99 19.34
C TYR A 90 -13.74 -3.68 20.82
N ARG A 91 -14.17 -2.50 21.28
CA ARG A 91 -14.07 -2.09 22.68
C ARG A 91 -12.66 -2.28 23.22
N LEU A 92 -11.72 -1.60 22.58
CA LEU A 92 -10.28 -1.82 22.79
C LEU A 92 -9.75 -1.25 24.13
N GLY A 93 -10.55 -0.55 24.93
CA GLY A 93 -10.14 -0.04 26.24
C GLY A 93 -9.54 -1.13 27.13
N GLY A 94 -8.31 -0.91 27.60
CA GLY A 94 -7.54 -1.87 28.41
C GLY A 94 -7.09 -3.14 27.68
N LYS A 95 -7.19 -3.21 26.35
CA LYS A 95 -6.78 -4.34 25.52
C LYS A 95 -5.35 -4.20 25.02
N GLN A 96 -4.77 -5.32 24.53
CA GLN A 96 -3.45 -5.36 23.93
C GLN A 96 -3.58 -5.40 22.41
N VAL A 97 -2.99 -4.43 21.71
CA VAL A 97 -2.98 -4.37 20.25
C VAL A 97 -1.57 -4.70 19.75
N LEU A 98 -1.47 -5.61 18.79
CA LEU A 98 -0.24 -5.90 18.05
C LEU A 98 -0.36 -5.26 16.67
N ASP A 99 0.55 -4.35 16.31
CA ASP A 99 0.59 -3.72 14.99
C ASP A 99 1.82 -4.20 14.21
N VAL A 100 1.60 -5.00 13.18
CA VAL A 100 2.68 -5.58 12.35
C VAL A 100 2.81 -4.77 11.06
N GLY A 101 3.99 -4.19 10.86
CA GLY A 101 4.21 -3.18 9.83
C GLY A 101 3.68 -1.81 10.28
N CYS A 102 4.03 -1.39 11.50
CA CYS A 102 3.49 -0.16 12.11
C CYS A 102 4.04 1.14 11.50
N GLY A 103 4.98 1.05 10.53
CA GLY A 103 5.63 2.21 9.93
C GLY A 103 6.33 3.08 10.98
N GLN A 104 6.03 4.37 11.01
CA GLN A 104 6.55 5.28 12.04
C GLN A 104 5.67 5.35 13.30
N GLY A 105 4.63 4.51 13.39
CA GLY A 105 3.81 4.31 14.59
C GLY A 105 2.64 5.26 14.76
N GLU A 106 2.33 6.12 13.80
CA GLU A 106 1.28 7.14 13.92
C GLU A 106 -0.09 6.50 14.22
N PHE A 107 -0.46 5.48 13.46
CA PHE A 107 -1.73 4.78 13.63
C PHE A 107 -1.85 4.13 15.02
N LEU A 108 -0.81 3.40 15.46
CA LEU A 108 -0.85 2.71 16.75
C LEU A 108 -0.88 3.68 17.93
N ARG A 109 -0.13 4.81 17.84
CA ARG A 109 -0.19 5.87 18.87
C ARG A 109 -1.60 6.44 19.00
N GLU A 110 -2.20 6.78 17.86
CA GLU A 110 -3.55 7.34 17.82
C GLU A 110 -4.59 6.34 18.34
N LEU A 111 -4.49 5.06 17.99
CA LEU A 111 -5.37 4.00 18.46
C LEU A 111 -5.24 3.80 19.97
N CYS A 112 -4.02 3.71 20.50
CA CYS A 112 -3.80 3.55 21.94
C CYS A 112 -4.32 4.75 22.74
N HIS A 113 -4.07 5.96 22.24
CA HIS A 113 -4.56 7.18 22.87
C HIS A 113 -6.10 7.25 22.86
N THR A 114 -6.73 6.99 21.72
CA THR A 114 -8.18 7.11 21.53
C THR A 114 -8.95 6.04 22.30
N ALA A 115 -8.46 4.80 22.26
CA ALA A 115 -9.13 3.66 22.87
C ALA A 115 -8.75 3.44 24.35
N GLY A 116 -7.67 4.02 24.85
CA GLY A 116 -7.12 3.68 26.17
C GLY A 116 -6.59 2.24 26.20
N CYS A 117 -5.99 1.76 25.12
CA CYS A 117 -5.38 0.44 25.02
C CYS A 117 -3.85 0.52 25.12
N SER A 118 -3.20 -0.64 25.27
CA SER A 118 -1.76 -0.75 25.12
C SER A 118 -1.44 -1.37 23.77
N GLY A 119 -0.32 -0.97 23.14
CA GLY A 119 0.06 -1.45 21.83
C GLY A 119 1.52 -1.91 21.76
N THR A 120 1.80 -2.87 20.85
CA THR A 120 3.17 -3.24 20.49
C THR A 120 3.29 -3.18 18.97
N GLY A 121 4.16 -2.30 18.46
CA GLY A 121 4.41 -2.10 17.03
C GLY A 121 5.78 -2.65 16.61
N TYR A 122 5.82 -3.32 15.47
CA TYR A 122 7.03 -3.80 14.82
C TYR A 122 7.11 -3.29 13.39
N ASP A 123 8.23 -2.68 13.01
CA ASP A 123 8.52 -2.34 11.63
C ASP A 123 10.02 -2.19 11.39
N ALA A 124 10.54 -2.77 10.31
CA ALA A 124 11.96 -2.64 9.95
C ALA A 124 12.34 -1.21 9.53
N MET A 125 11.35 -0.38 9.16
CA MET A 125 11.53 1.02 8.77
C MET A 125 11.33 1.99 9.95
N TYR A 126 10.97 1.49 11.13
CA TYR A 126 10.75 2.36 12.29
C TYR A 126 12.04 3.07 12.69
N ALA A 127 12.02 4.39 12.67
CA ALA A 127 13.18 5.25 12.95
C ALA A 127 13.04 6.07 14.26
N GLY A 128 11.94 5.87 14.99
CA GLY A 128 11.71 6.52 16.27
C GLY A 128 12.45 5.83 17.43
N PRO A 129 12.36 6.38 18.66
CA PRO A 129 12.89 5.75 19.85
C PRO A 129 12.23 4.38 20.10
N GLU A 130 13.05 3.35 20.34
CA GLU A 130 12.54 2.04 20.73
C GLU A 130 12.04 2.05 22.18
N GLY A 131 11.05 1.20 22.46
CA GLY A 131 10.48 1.02 23.80
C GLY A 131 9.19 1.79 24.01
N ALA A 132 8.91 2.15 25.27
CA ALA A 132 7.64 2.72 25.68
C ALA A 132 7.45 4.15 25.17
N ASP A 133 6.25 4.39 24.64
CA ASP A 133 5.78 5.69 24.15
C ASP A 133 4.68 6.23 25.08
N PRO A 134 4.56 7.56 25.27
CA PRO A 134 3.54 8.16 26.13
C PRO A 134 2.08 7.79 25.76
N SER A 135 1.82 7.36 24.54
CA SER A 135 0.51 6.88 24.10
C SER A 135 0.08 5.54 24.70
N GLY A 136 1.00 4.82 25.38
CA GLY A 136 0.79 3.45 25.83
C GLY A 136 1.24 2.38 24.84
N ALA A 137 1.85 2.78 23.72
CA ALA A 137 2.47 1.88 22.76
C ALA A 137 3.95 1.59 23.11
N VAL A 138 4.44 0.46 22.60
CA VAL A 138 5.86 0.07 22.62
C VAL A 138 6.27 -0.20 21.19
N PHE A 139 7.40 0.37 20.75
CA PHE A 139 7.87 0.23 19.38
C PHE A 139 9.19 -0.50 19.31
N HIS A 140 9.33 -1.33 18.26
CA HIS A 140 10.54 -2.09 17.95
C HIS A 140 10.93 -1.89 16.49
N SER A 141 12.19 -1.54 16.26
CA SER A 141 12.79 -1.56 14.93
C SER A 141 13.10 -3.01 14.54
N GLY A 142 12.49 -3.49 13.44
CA GLY A 142 12.68 -4.85 12.96
C GLY A 142 11.37 -5.59 12.69
N TYR A 143 11.51 -6.84 12.31
CA TYR A 143 10.36 -7.69 12.01
C TYR A 143 9.73 -8.24 13.28
N ALA A 144 8.40 -8.39 13.26
CA ALA A 144 7.69 -9.06 14.35
C ALA A 144 8.23 -10.49 14.54
N PRO A 145 8.49 -10.93 15.80
CA PRO A 145 8.90 -12.29 16.06
C PRO A 145 7.79 -13.27 15.70
N ARG A 146 8.15 -14.54 15.50
CA ARG A 146 7.22 -15.62 15.16
C ARG A 146 7.00 -16.57 16.32
N GLY A 147 5.89 -17.30 16.26
CA GLY A 147 5.57 -18.37 17.20
C GLY A 147 5.42 -17.88 18.64
N ALA A 148 6.04 -18.58 19.58
CA ALA A 148 5.92 -18.29 21.01
C ALA A 148 6.55 -16.96 21.44
N ALA A 149 7.48 -16.40 20.65
CA ALA A 149 8.11 -15.12 20.94
C ALA A 149 7.21 -13.92 20.58
N LEU A 150 6.13 -14.14 19.82
CA LEU A 150 5.15 -13.09 19.53
C LEU A 150 4.42 -12.71 20.83
N PRO A 151 4.27 -11.40 21.17
CA PRO A 151 3.55 -10.99 22.36
C PRO A 151 2.09 -11.45 22.34
N GLU A 152 1.45 -11.46 23.48
CA GLU A 152 0.01 -11.68 23.55
C GLU A 152 -0.73 -10.45 23.03
N PHE A 153 -1.87 -10.67 22.37
CA PHE A 153 -2.69 -9.61 21.82
C PHE A 153 -4.18 -9.98 21.87
N ASP A 154 -5.02 -8.98 22.00
CA ASP A 154 -6.48 -9.07 21.85
C ASP A 154 -6.90 -8.67 20.43
N MET A 155 -6.10 -7.81 19.81
CA MET A 155 -6.26 -7.43 18.42
C MET A 155 -4.93 -7.36 17.70
N VAL A 156 -4.89 -7.82 16.45
CA VAL A 156 -3.76 -7.60 15.55
C VAL A 156 -4.19 -6.66 14.41
N THR A 157 -3.36 -5.69 14.11
CA THR A 157 -3.50 -4.80 12.95
C THR A 157 -2.31 -4.95 12.02
N SER A 158 -2.55 -4.81 10.73
CA SER A 158 -1.48 -4.72 9.73
C SER A 158 -2.02 -3.92 8.55
N ARG A 159 -1.37 -2.79 8.24
CA ARG A 159 -1.79 -1.87 7.19
C ARG A 159 -0.65 -1.63 6.21
N HIS A 160 -0.91 -1.90 4.92
CA HIS A 160 0.07 -1.72 3.83
C HIS A 160 1.40 -2.45 4.10
N TRP A 161 1.32 -3.66 4.65
CA TRP A 161 2.46 -4.52 4.94
C TRP A 161 2.22 -5.97 4.48
N PHE A 162 0.99 -6.45 4.55
CA PHE A 162 0.63 -7.85 4.27
C PHE A 162 0.89 -8.25 2.81
N GLU A 163 0.85 -7.30 1.88
CA GLU A 163 1.18 -7.47 0.46
C GLU A 163 2.68 -7.69 0.20
N HIS A 164 3.54 -7.32 1.14
CA HIS A 164 4.99 -7.42 1.01
C HIS A 164 5.56 -8.77 1.46
N ILE A 165 4.79 -9.59 2.17
CA ILE A 165 5.30 -10.82 2.74
C ILE A 165 5.23 -11.99 1.76
N ASP A 166 6.23 -12.88 1.86
CA ASP A 166 6.39 -14.00 0.94
C ASP A 166 5.38 -15.13 1.20
N ASP A 167 5.05 -15.40 2.46
CA ASP A 167 4.04 -16.41 2.85
C ASP A 167 2.93 -15.80 3.73
N PRO A 168 1.93 -15.15 3.10
CA PRO A 168 0.81 -14.56 3.83
C PRO A 168 -0.09 -15.58 4.53
N TYR A 169 -0.14 -16.82 4.03
CA TYR A 169 -0.89 -17.88 4.70
C TYR A 169 -0.26 -18.28 6.03
N GLU A 170 1.05 -18.55 6.04
CA GLU A 170 1.75 -18.95 7.26
C GLU A 170 1.75 -17.83 8.30
N PHE A 171 1.85 -16.57 7.89
CA PHE A 171 1.69 -15.43 8.79
C PHE A 171 0.34 -15.44 9.51
N LEU A 172 -0.76 -15.58 8.77
CA LEU A 172 -2.11 -15.64 9.36
C LEU A 172 -2.31 -16.89 10.23
N ALA A 173 -1.78 -18.03 9.81
CA ALA A 173 -1.85 -19.28 10.55
C ALA A 173 -1.06 -19.20 11.87
N ASP A 174 0.10 -18.53 11.89
CA ASP A 174 0.89 -18.32 13.10
C ASP A 174 0.16 -17.43 14.10
N LEU A 175 -0.39 -16.30 13.65
CA LEU A 175 -1.26 -15.44 14.46
C LEU A 175 -2.45 -16.22 15.03
N ARG A 176 -3.08 -17.06 14.20
CA ARG A 176 -4.22 -17.89 14.63
C ARG A 176 -3.83 -18.92 15.69
N ARG A 177 -2.68 -19.57 15.54
CA ARG A 177 -2.12 -20.48 16.56
C ARG A 177 -1.85 -19.75 17.85
N ARG A 178 -1.26 -18.55 17.79
CA ARG A 178 -0.96 -17.71 18.94
C ARG A 178 -2.22 -17.23 19.67
N ALA A 179 -3.29 -16.96 18.94
CA ALA A 179 -4.59 -16.63 19.52
C ALA A 179 -5.15 -17.79 20.39
N GLY A 180 -4.91 -19.05 20.02
CA GLY A 180 -5.38 -20.23 20.74
C GLY A 180 -6.92 -20.24 20.84
N SER A 181 -7.44 -20.40 22.07
CA SER A 181 -8.86 -20.35 22.38
C SER A 181 -9.37 -18.98 22.78
N ARG A 182 -8.49 -17.95 22.80
CA ARG A 182 -8.87 -16.59 23.20
C ARG A 182 -9.74 -15.93 22.14
N ARG A 183 -10.54 -14.96 22.55
CA ARG A 183 -11.25 -14.07 21.63
C ARG A 183 -10.26 -13.00 21.17
N VAL A 184 -9.80 -13.13 19.95
CA VAL A 184 -8.86 -12.21 19.31
C VAL A 184 -9.47 -11.71 18.02
N TYR A 185 -9.25 -10.45 17.72
CA TYR A 185 -9.66 -9.80 16.48
C TYR A 185 -8.46 -9.46 15.61
N GLY A 186 -8.71 -9.27 14.32
CA GLY A 186 -7.69 -8.80 13.38
C GLY A 186 -8.26 -7.82 12.38
N TYR A 187 -7.43 -6.89 11.96
CA TYR A 187 -7.69 -5.94 10.91
C TYR A 187 -6.51 -5.92 9.94
N LEU A 188 -6.76 -6.19 8.68
CA LEU A 188 -5.77 -6.04 7.62
C LEU A 188 -6.26 -5.00 6.62
N GLU A 189 -5.34 -4.17 6.13
CA GLU A 189 -5.57 -3.22 5.05
C GLU A 189 -4.43 -3.35 4.04
N VAL A 190 -4.79 -3.51 2.77
CA VAL A 190 -3.86 -3.70 1.65
C VAL A 190 -4.31 -2.83 0.45
N PRO A 191 -3.43 -2.52 -0.50
CA PRO A 191 -3.86 -1.98 -1.79
C PRO A 191 -4.89 -2.93 -2.45
N ASP A 192 -5.94 -2.35 -3.05
CA ASP A 192 -6.99 -3.13 -3.71
C ASP A 192 -6.54 -3.59 -5.09
N ALA A 193 -6.27 -4.88 -5.23
CA ALA A 193 -5.86 -5.44 -6.52
C ALA A 193 -6.98 -5.35 -7.57
N GLY A 194 -8.25 -5.34 -7.16
CA GLY A 194 -9.38 -5.13 -8.06
C GLY A 194 -9.35 -3.74 -8.69
N TYR A 195 -9.00 -2.72 -7.89
CA TYR A 195 -8.77 -1.36 -8.39
C TYR A 195 -7.52 -1.30 -9.30
N ASP A 196 -6.37 -1.74 -8.81
CA ASP A 196 -5.10 -1.60 -9.52
C ASP A 196 -5.06 -2.37 -10.84
N LEU A 197 -5.52 -3.61 -10.85
CA LEU A 197 -5.54 -4.44 -12.06
C LEU A 197 -6.66 -4.05 -13.05
N SER A 198 -7.61 -3.22 -12.64
CA SER A 198 -8.68 -2.68 -13.50
C SER A 198 -8.40 -1.28 -14.06
N THR A 199 -7.36 -0.63 -13.56
CA THR A 199 -6.93 0.72 -13.95
C THR A 199 -5.55 0.71 -14.61
N ALA A 200 -4.83 1.83 -14.52
CA ALA A 200 -3.47 1.97 -15.05
C ALA A 200 -2.42 1.10 -14.34
N GLY A 201 -2.70 0.64 -13.12
CA GLY A 201 -1.80 -0.25 -12.37
C GLY A 201 -0.53 0.43 -11.86
N TRP A 202 -0.60 1.71 -11.51
CA TRP A 202 0.56 2.41 -10.96
C TRP A 202 1.00 1.90 -9.59
N GLU A 203 0.17 1.12 -8.88
CA GLU A 203 0.53 0.43 -7.65
C GLU A 203 1.03 -1.02 -7.86
N VAL A 204 1.13 -1.47 -9.12
CA VAL A 204 1.80 -2.72 -9.46
C VAL A 204 3.31 -2.48 -9.41
N ILE A 205 3.88 -2.64 -8.22
CA ILE A 205 5.26 -2.29 -7.88
C ILE A 205 6.05 -3.52 -7.43
N TYR A 206 7.36 -3.51 -7.60
CA TYR A 206 8.20 -4.66 -7.27
C TYR A 206 8.10 -5.10 -5.80
N PRO A 207 8.04 -4.20 -4.79
CA PRO A 207 7.90 -4.59 -3.39
C PRO A 207 6.62 -5.35 -3.05
N HIS A 208 5.56 -5.25 -3.86
CA HIS A 208 4.34 -6.02 -3.65
C HIS A 208 4.51 -7.44 -4.19
N VAL A 209 4.67 -8.39 -3.28
CA VAL A 209 4.74 -9.82 -3.62
C VAL A 209 3.37 -10.35 -3.98
N SER A 210 2.35 -9.90 -3.25
CA SER A 210 0.96 -10.37 -3.32
C SER A 210 0.00 -9.25 -3.70
N TYR A 211 -0.99 -9.59 -4.51
CA TYR A 211 -2.05 -8.68 -4.94
C TYR A 211 -3.39 -9.27 -4.53
N PHE A 212 -4.04 -8.61 -3.57
CA PHE A 212 -5.29 -9.08 -2.98
C PHE A 212 -6.49 -8.28 -3.46
N ASP A 213 -7.44 -8.98 -4.07
CA ASP A 213 -8.82 -8.55 -4.21
C ASP A 213 -9.70 -9.23 -3.16
N ALA A 214 -10.98 -8.94 -3.15
CA ALA A 214 -11.94 -9.43 -2.16
C ALA A 214 -11.93 -10.95 -2.00
N TYR A 215 -12.02 -11.67 -3.11
CA TYR A 215 -12.14 -13.14 -3.06
C TYR A 215 -10.90 -13.83 -2.49
N PRO A 216 -9.67 -13.60 -3.01
CA PRO A 216 -8.48 -14.25 -2.46
C PRO A 216 -8.15 -13.82 -1.04
N LEU A 217 -8.43 -12.56 -0.65
CA LEU A 217 -8.19 -12.10 0.72
C LEU A 217 -9.10 -12.83 1.72
N VAL A 218 -10.39 -12.94 1.42
CA VAL A 218 -11.32 -13.71 2.25
C VAL A 218 -10.89 -15.17 2.32
N ARG A 219 -10.55 -15.78 1.18
CA ARG A 219 -10.18 -17.22 1.13
C ARG A 219 -8.91 -17.53 1.91
N ILE A 220 -7.90 -16.66 1.90
CA ILE A 220 -6.68 -16.92 2.65
C ILE A 220 -6.90 -16.77 4.17
N VAL A 221 -7.70 -15.79 4.58
CA VAL A 221 -8.08 -15.57 5.98
C VAL A 221 -8.89 -16.76 6.54
N GLU A 222 -9.93 -17.20 5.83
CA GLU A 222 -10.73 -18.37 6.21
C GLU A 222 -9.89 -19.66 6.27
N ARG A 223 -9.03 -19.88 5.26
CA ARG A 223 -8.17 -21.05 5.22
C ARG A 223 -7.16 -21.08 6.38
N ALA A 224 -6.71 -19.93 6.84
CA ALA A 224 -5.83 -19.81 8.02
C ALA A 224 -6.59 -20.00 9.36
N GLY A 225 -7.89 -20.28 9.32
CA GLY A 225 -8.72 -20.59 10.49
C GLY A 225 -9.28 -19.35 11.19
N TRP A 226 -9.29 -18.21 10.51
CA TRP A 226 -9.97 -17.01 10.96
C TRP A 226 -11.39 -16.94 10.40
N ARG A 227 -12.28 -16.30 11.12
CA ARG A 227 -13.61 -15.96 10.64
C ARG A 227 -13.63 -14.53 10.13
N VAL A 228 -14.18 -14.31 8.96
CA VAL A 228 -14.37 -12.96 8.40
C VAL A 228 -15.56 -12.29 9.09
N GLU A 229 -15.35 -11.12 9.66
CA GLU A 229 -16.35 -10.28 10.30
C GLU A 229 -16.89 -9.19 9.38
N ASP A 230 -16.01 -8.59 8.58
CA ASP A 230 -16.33 -7.58 7.59
C ASP A 230 -15.23 -7.48 6.53
N THR A 231 -15.56 -6.96 5.34
CA THR A 231 -14.59 -6.67 4.28
C THR A 231 -15.20 -5.66 3.31
N GLY A 232 -14.36 -4.83 2.72
CA GLY A 232 -14.81 -3.82 1.78
C GLY A 232 -13.64 -3.03 1.23
N THR A 233 -13.96 -1.91 0.59
CA THR A 233 -12.95 -0.97 0.09
C THR A 233 -13.05 0.36 0.83
N LEU A 234 -11.92 1.03 0.95
CA LEU A 234 -11.75 2.30 1.64
C LEU A 234 -10.98 3.28 0.75
N PHE A 235 -10.93 4.53 1.17
CA PHE A 235 -10.13 5.58 0.56
C PHE A 235 -10.34 5.69 -0.97
N GLY A 236 -11.59 5.86 -1.39
CA GLY A 236 -11.93 5.96 -2.82
C GLY A 236 -11.82 4.65 -3.60
N GLY A 237 -11.85 3.51 -2.92
CA GLY A 237 -11.72 2.18 -3.53
C GLY A 237 -10.29 1.67 -3.66
N MET A 238 -9.31 2.46 -3.24
CA MET A 238 -7.88 2.12 -3.43
C MET A 238 -7.33 1.13 -2.41
N PHE A 239 -7.94 1.05 -1.23
CA PHE A 239 -7.56 0.12 -0.18
C PHE A 239 -8.67 -0.88 0.05
N ARG A 240 -8.28 -2.10 0.32
CA ARG A 240 -9.16 -3.19 0.74
C ARG A 240 -8.88 -3.54 2.17
N PHE A 241 -9.93 -3.65 2.97
CA PHE A 241 -9.81 -4.13 4.34
C PHE A 241 -10.48 -5.47 4.54
N ILE A 242 -10.04 -6.16 5.57
CA ILE A 242 -10.73 -7.31 6.13
C ILE A 242 -10.64 -7.26 7.65
N GLU A 243 -11.79 -7.38 8.30
CA GLU A 243 -11.92 -7.58 9.72
C GLU A 243 -12.15 -9.06 9.99
N MET A 244 -11.46 -9.62 10.97
CA MET A 244 -11.49 -11.03 11.25
C MET A 244 -11.47 -11.33 12.75
N SER A 245 -11.91 -12.54 13.13
CA SER A 245 -11.85 -13.00 14.51
C SER A 245 -11.40 -14.46 14.62
N ALA A 246 -10.71 -14.78 15.71
CA ALA A 246 -10.24 -16.13 16.06
C ALA A 246 -11.18 -16.84 17.01
N ASN A 247 -12.48 -16.61 16.96
CA ASN A 247 -13.37 -17.08 18.00
C ASN A 247 -14.14 -18.35 17.64
N ALA A 248 -14.03 -19.39 18.46
CA ALA A 248 -14.91 -20.52 18.47
C ALA A 248 -16.13 -20.20 19.37
N GLY A 249 -17.31 -20.01 18.79
CA GLY A 249 -18.56 -20.02 19.53
C GLY A 249 -19.34 -18.70 19.69
N ALA A 250 -18.94 -17.59 19.07
CA ALA A 250 -19.81 -16.43 18.97
C ALA A 250 -20.55 -16.40 17.63
N GLU A 251 -21.82 -16.01 17.66
CA GLU A 251 -22.57 -15.71 16.45
C GLU A 251 -21.80 -14.68 15.61
N PRO A 252 -21.71 -14.88 14.29
CA PRO A 252 -20.99 -13.96 13.41
C PRO A 252 -21.65 -12.58 13.49
N ARG A 253 -20.88 -11.58 13.91
CA ARG A 253 -21.22 -10.19 13.60
C ARG A 253 -20.85 -9.96 12.15
N ARG A 254 -21.66 -10.44 11.22
CA ARG A 254 -21.45 -10.18 9.81
C ARG A 254 -21.54 -8.68 9.60
N GLY A 255 -20.50 -8.13 8.97
CA GLY A 255 -20.58 -6.82 8.36
C GLY A 255 -21.69 -6.77 7.30
N ASN A 256 -22.04 -5.60 6.85
CA ASN A 256 -23.12 -5.38 5.89
C ASN A 256 -22.78 -5.87 4.47
N GLN A 257 -21.56 -6.34 4.23
CA GLN A 257 -21.11 -6.75 2.91
C GLN A 257 -21.19 -8.27 2.73
N PRO A 258 -21.70 -8.76 1.59
CA PRO A 258 -21.71 -10.19 1.30
C PRO A 258 -20.28 -10.71 1.13
N VAL A 259 -20.02 -11.92 1.63
CA VAL A 259 -18.73 -12.59 1.40
C VAL A 259 -18.56 -12.83 -0.11
N PRO A 260 -17.44 -12.43 -0.70
CA PRO A 260 -17.16 -12.56 -2.13
C PRO A 260 -17.28 -14.01 -2.61
N GLY A 261 -18.05 -14.22 -3.66
CA GLY A 261 -18.33 -15.53 -4.24
C GLY A 261 -17.74 -15.74 -5.63
N ALA A 262 -18.28 -16.71 -6.37
CA ALA A 262 -17.79 -17.10 -7.70
C ALA A 262 -17.79 -15.95 -8.71
N ALA A 263 -18.79 -15.09 -8.70
CA ALA A 263 -18.88 -13.94 -9.62
C ALA A 263 -17.75 -12.92 -9.37
N GLU A 264 -17.36 -12.72 -8.11
CA GLU A 264 -16.22 -11.87 -7.76
C GLU A 264 -14.92 -12.45 -8.28
N ARG A 265 -14.71 -13.76 -8.07
CA ARG A 265 -13.55 -14.46 -8.61
C ARG A 265 -13.44 -14.31 -10.13
N GLU A 266 -14.55 -14.46 -10.86
CA GLU A 266 -14.56 -14.33 -12.33
C GLU A 266 -14.22 -12.92 -12.78
N ARG A 267 -14.74 -11.89 -12.11
CA ARG A 267 -14.38 -10.49 -12.37
C ARG A 267 -12.88 -10.26 -12.18
N GLN A 268 -12.30 -10.73 -11.11
CA GLN A 268 -10.88 -10.60 -10.85
C GLN A 268 -10.03 -11.34 -11.89
N LEU A 269 -10.42 -12.56 -12.29
CA LEU A 269 -9.73 -13.29 -13.34
C LEU A 269 -9.75 -12.53 -14.68
N ALA A 270 -10.88 -11.89 -15.01
CA ALA A 270 -10.97 -11.04 -16.19
C ALA A 270 -10.11 -9.78 -16.09
N ALA A 271 -10.05 -9.14 -14.92
CA ALA A 271 -9.18 -7.99 -14.68
C ALA A 271 -7.70 -8.34 -14.85
N VAL A 272 -7.25 -9.45 -14.27
CA VAL A 272 -5.88 -9.96 -14.44
C VAL A 272 -5.57 -10.27 -15.90
N ALA A 273 -6.48 -10.97 -16.58
CA ALA A 273 -6.28 -11.36 -17.98
C ALA A 273 -6.11 -10.17 -18.93
N GLY A 274 -6.82 -9.07 -18.68
CA GLY A 274 -6.72 -7.85 -19.49
C GLY A 274 -5.67 -6.82 -19.00
N PHE A 275 -5.01 -7.06 -17.87
CA PHE A 275 -4.17 -6.06 -17.22
C PHE A 275 -3.01 -5.61 -18.08
N GLN A 276 -2.25 -6.53 -18.67
CA GLN A 276 -1.08 -6.18 -19.48
C GLN A 276 -1.45 -5.21 -20.60
N GLN A 277 -2.50 -5.51 -21.38
CA GLN A 277 -2.95 -4.66 -22.47
C GLN A 277 -3.36 -3.26 -22.00
N ARG A 278 -4.11 -3.19 -20.88
CA ARG A 278 -4.52 -1.89 -20.30
C ARG A 278 -3.33 -1.09 -19.85
N HIS A 279 -2.42 -1.70 -19.10
CA HIS A 279 -1.22 -1.05 -18.58
C HIS A 279 -0.33 -0.50 -19.71
N GLU A 280 -0.12 -1.28 -20.77
CA GLU A 280 0.64 -0.85 -21.94
C GLU A 280 -0.03 0.32 -22.67
N ALA A 281 -1.35 0.28 -22.84
CA ALA A 281 -2.12 1.36 -23.44
C ALA A 281 -2.06 2.66 -22.63
N GLU A 282 -2.23 2.57 -21.32
CA GLU A 282 -2.13 3.73 -20.41
C GLU A 282 -0.72 4.35 -20.41
N ARG A 283 0.31 3.52 -20.38
CA ARG A 283 1.70 3.98 -20.47
C ARG A 283 1.96 4.75 -21.77
N ALA A 284 1.47 4.23 -22.89
CA ALA A 284 1.59 4.89 -24.19
C ALA A 284 0.83 6.21 -24.21
N ALA A 285 -0.44 6.20 -23.78
CA ALA A 285 -1.28 7.39 -23.76
C ALA A 285 -0.67 8.52 -22.90
N TRP A 286 -0.12 8.19 -21.71
CA TRP A 286 0.52 9.19 -20.87
C TRP A 286 1.83 9.70 -21.45
N ARG A 287 2.61 8.86 -22.11
CA ARG A 287 3.83 9.30 -22.80
C ARG A 287 3.52 10.29 -23.92
N ASP A 288 2.50 10.01 -24.70
CA ASP A 288 2.03 10.88 -25.77
C ASP A 288 1.49 12.20 -25.19
N ARG A 289 0.66 12.13 -24.15
CA ARG A 289 0.10 13.30 -23.46
C ARG A 289 1.17 14.23 -22.90
N ILE A 290 2.19 13.68 -22.25
CA ILE A 290 3.34 14.47 -21.77
C ILE A 290 4.06 15.11 -22.95
N GLY A 291 4.26 14.37 -24.05
CA GLY A 291 4.85 14.90 -25.28
C GLY A 291 4.07 16.10 -25.82
N GLU A 292 2.78 15.98 -26.01
CA GLU A 292 1.89 17.04 -26.48
C GLU A 292 1.92 18.29 -25.58
N LEU A 293 1.96 18.10 -24.26
CA LEU A 293 2.09 19.21 -23.32
C LEU A 293 3.40 19.97 -23.52
N VAL A 294 4.51 19.26 -23.60
CA VAL A 294 5.85 19.84 -23.76
C VAL A 294 6.00 20.51 -25.14
N GLU A 295 5.51 19.91 -26.20
CA GLU A 295 5.55 20.47 -27.57
C GLU A 295 4.76 21.79 -27.67
N ARG A 296 3.72 21.95 -26.87
CA ARG A 296 2.97 23.23 -26.76
C ARG A 296 3.66 24.26 -25.86
N GLY A 297 4.84 23.95 -25.32
CA GLY A 297 5.61 24.82 -24.42
C GLY A 297 5.12 24.79 -22.97
N ALA A 298 4.25 23.87 -22.60
CA ALA A 298 3.80 23.70 -21.23
C ALA A 298 4.90 23.05 -20.37
N ARG A 299 4.82 23.28 -19.06
CA ARG A 299 5.74 22.73 -18.05
C ARG A 299 4.96 21.78 -17.14
N PRO A 300 4.62 20.57 -17.59
CA PRO A 300 3.93 19.62 -16.76
C PRO A 300 4.79 19.18 -15.57
N VAL A 301 4.17 18.99 -14.41
CA VAL A 301 4.81 18.52 -13.19
C VAL A 301 4.07 17.31 -12.63
N LEU A 302 4.79 16.46 -11.90
CA LEU A 302 4.18 15.38 -11.13
C LEU A 302 4.07 15.81 -9.66
N TRP A 303 2.89 15.62 -9.08
CA TRP A 303 2.67 15.76 -7.65
C TRP A 303 2.50 14.39 -7.01
N GLY A 304 3.47 14.02 -6.17
CA GLY A 304 3.55 12.75 -5.46
C GLY A 304 4.78 11.92 -5.86
N ALA A 305 5.73 11.83 -4.94
CA ALA A 305 6.99 11.09 -5.06
C ALA A 305 6.96 9.79 -4.25
N GLY A 306 5.81 9.11 -4.24
CA GLY A 306 5.62 7.77 -3.67
C GLY A 306 5.80 6.67 -4.73
N SER A 307 5.45 5.42 -4.36
CA SER A 307 5.53 4.24 -5.23
C SER A 307 4.86 4.45 -6.60
N ARG A 308 3.64 4.96 -6.60
CA ARG A 308 2.87 5.26 -7.83
C ARG A 308 3.56 6.29 -8.71
N GLY A 309 4.14 7.35 -8.10
CA GLY A 309 4.90 8.36 -8.83
C GLY A 309 6.17 7.79 -9.46
N VAL A 310 6.90 6.93 -8.76
CA VAL A 310 8.07 6.22 -9.30
C VAL A 310 7.69 5.36 -10.51
N GLN A 311 6.60 4.60 -10.41
CA GLN A 311 6.10 3.78 -11.51
C GLN A 311 5.68 4.62 -12.71
N PHE A 312 4.89 5.66 -12.47
CA PHE A 312 4.46 6.59 -13.52
C PHE A 312 5.66 7.17 -14.27
N LEU A 313 6.64 7.72 -13.55
CA LEU A 313 7.84 8.29 -14.17
C LEU A 313 8.65 7.25 -14.94
N THR A 314 8.83 6.07 -14.38
CA THR A 314 9.60 4.99 -15.01
C THR A 314 9.01 4.61 -16.37
N PHE A 315 7.68 4.61 -16.51
CA PHE A 315 7.03 4.12 -17.71
C PHE A 315 6.46 5.20 -18.63
N ALA A 316 6.08 6.36 -18.10
CA ALA A 316 5.49 7.44 -18.88
C ALA A 316 6.45 8.61 -19.13
N ASP A 317 7.48 8.79 -18.30
CA ASP A 317 8.43 9.90 -18.41
C ASP A 317 9.90 9.46 -18.28
N ALA A 318 10.26 8.31 -18.87
CA ALA A 318 11.64 7.82 -18.87
C ALA A 318 12.65 8.83 -19.48
N ASP A 319 12.19 9.66 -20.41
CA ASP A 319 12.98 10.71 -21.06
C ASP A 319 13.08 12.01 -20.24
N ARG A 320 12.49 12.05 -19.04
CA ARG A 320 12.53 13.18 -18.11
C ARG A 320 12.03 14.51 -18.69
N ARG A 321 10.87 14.47 -19.33
CA ARG A 321 10.23 15.64 -19.96
C ARG A 321 9.44 16.49 -18.97
N LEU A 322 9.08 15.94 -17.80
CA LEU A 322 8.42 16.72 -16.76
C LEU A 322 9.35 17.79 -16.18
N ALA A 323 8.80 18.97 -15.96
CA ALA A 323 9.55 20.13 -15.47
C ALA A 323 9.97 19.99 -14.00
N ALA A 324 9.19 19.31 -13.18
CA ALA A 324 9.49 19.04 -11.78
C ALA A 324 8.70 17.85 -11.23
N VAL A 325 9.15 17.34 -10.08
CA VAL A 325 8.40 16.43 -9.20
C VAL A 325 8.31 17.06 -7.83
N VAL A 326 7.11 17.18 -7.28
CA VAL A 326 6.89 17.75 -5.94
C VAL A 326 6.21 16.74 -5.03
N ASP A 327 6.46 16.86 -3.72
CA ASP A 327 5.82 16.01 -2.69
C ASP A 327 5.66 16.83 -1.40
N VAL A 328 4.56 16.60 -0.69
CA VAL A 328 4.28 17.26 0.61
C VAL A 328 5.17 16.76 1.74
N ASN A 329 5.77 15.58 1.61
CA ASN A 329 6.64 15.01 2.62
C ASN A 329 8.04 15.65 2.61
N PRO A 330 8.42 16.44 3.62
CA PRO A 330 9.71 17.16 3.64
C PRO A 330 10.92 16.21 3.70
N ARG A 331 10.77 14.99 4.15
CA ARG A 331 11.87 14.00 4.20
C ARG A 331 12.32 13.55 2.81
N LYS A 332 11.50 13.77 1.78
CA LYS A 332 11.83 13.46 0.38
C LYS A 332 12.53 14.61 -0.34
N TRP A 333 12.43 15.85 0.15
CA TRP A 333 12.94 17.03 -0.54
C TRP A 333 14.45 16.98 -0.74
N GLY A 334 14.90 17.39 -1.91
CA GLY A 334 16.29 17.36 -2.33
C GLY A 334 16.83 15.97 -2.68
N ARG A 335 16.08 14.90 -2.44
CA ARG A 335 16.42 13.53 -2.83
C ARG A 335 15.96 13.25 -4.25
N TYR A 336 16.44 12.16 -4.83
CA TYR A 336 16.20 11.78 -6.22
C TYR A 336 15.40 10.49 -6.30
N LEU A 337 14.43 10.45 -7.21
CA LEU A 337 13.62 9.27 -7.45
C LEU A 337 14.41 8.18 -8.20
N PRO A 338 14.20 6.90 -7.88
CA PRO A 338 14.83 5.78 -8.55
C PRO A 338 14.55 5.80 -10.06
N MET A 339 15.42 5.16 -10.82
CA MET A 339 15.37 4.99 -12.28
C MET A 339 15.51 6.30 -13.06
N THR A 340 14.65 7.27 -12.81
CA THR A 340 14.57 8.52 -13.57
C THR A 340 15.41 9.65 -13.00
N ALA A 341 15.87 9.53 -11.75
CA ALA A 341 16.66 10.53 -11.05
C ALA A 341 16.05 11.95 -11.07
N HIS A 342 14.72 12.07 -11.06
CA HIS A 342 14.07 13.35 -10.80
C HIS A 342 14.31 13.77 -9.34
N GLN A 343 14.70 15.03 -9.15
CA GLN A 343 14.82 15.59 -7.80
C GLN A 343 13.44 15.95 -7.26
N VAL A 344 13.14 15.50 -6.05
CA VAL A 344 11.90 15.86 -5.35
C VAL A 344 12.02 17.23 -4.75
N GLN A 345 11.04 18.09 -5.01
CA GLN A 345 11.01 19.47 -4.56
C GLN A 345 9.78 19.73 -3.65
N PRO A 346 9.83 20.76 -2.81
CA PRO A 346 8.64 21.19 -2.07
C PRO A 346 7.59 21.80 -3.02
N PRO A 347 6.28 21.69 -2.70
CA PRO A 347 5.19 22.23 -3.52
C PRO A 347 5.30 23.75 -3.77
N GLU A 348 5.90 24.50 -2.85
CA GLU A 348 6.10 25.94 -2.95
C GLU A 348 6.92 26.36 -4.17
N THR A 349 7.76 25.47 -4.71
CA THR A 349 8.53 25.72 -5.94
C THR A 349 7.64 25.98 -7.15
N LEU A 350 6.39 25.50 -7.13
CA LEU A 350 5.43 25.69 -8.21
C LEU A 350 5.03 27.16 -8.38
N THR A 351 5.13 27.98 -7.35
CA THR A 351 4.84 29.44 -7.44
C THR A 351 5.78 30.16 -8.41
N ALA A 352 7.04 29.76 -8.45
CA ALA A 352 8.02 30.30 -9.39
C ALA A 352 7.97 29.57 -10.74
N LEU A 353 7.74 28.26 -10.73
CA LEU A 353 7.68 27.44 -11.95
C LEU A 353 6.45 27.76 -12.79
N LYS A 354 5.29 28.02 -12.17
CA LYS A 354 4.00 28.26 -12.82
C LYS A 354 3.68 27.21 -13.88
N PRO A 355 3.51 25.94 -13.47
CA PRO A 355 3.19 24.86 -14.40
C PRO A 355 1.79 25.06 -15.00
N GLU A 356 1.60 24.66 -16.24
CA GLU A 356 0.31 24.66 -16.91
C GLU A 356 -0.51 23.39 -16.62
N ALA A 357 0.19 22.30 -16.22
CA ALA A 357 -0.43 21.03 -15.85
C ALA A 357 0.25 20.41 -14.63
N VAL A 358 -0.57 19.88 -13.72
CA VAL A 358 -0.14 19.09 -12.58
C VAL A 358 -0.74 17.69 -12.70
N ILE A 359 0.11 16.68 -12.78
CA ILE A 359 -0.25 15.28 -12.89
C ILE A 359 -0.25 14.67 -11.50
N ILE A 360 -1.29 13.94 -11.14
CA ILE A 360 -1.39 13.13 -9.93
C ILE A 360 -1.67 11.68 -10.30
N THR A 361 -1.07 10.74 -9.60
CA THR A 361 -1.27 9.29 -9.83
C THR A 361 -2.27 8.67 -8.86
N ASN A 362 -2.86 9.47 -7.98
CA ASN A 362 -3.82 9.04 -6.98
C ASN A 362 -5.02 9.99 -6.96
N PRO A 363 -6.18 9.56 -7.51
CA PRO A 363 -7.37 10.42 -7.59
C PRO A 363 -7.94 10.82 -6.22
N SER A 364 -7.69 10.06 -5.16
CA SER A 364 -8.18 10.36 -3.81
C SER A 364 -7.61 11.68 -3.25
N TYR A 365 -6.47 12.14 -3.76
CA TYR A 365 -5.87 13.41 -3.36
C TYR A 365 -6.23 14.59 -4.26
N ARG A 366 -7.10 14.40 -5.26
CA ARG A 366 -7.44 15.45 -6.23
C ARG A 366 -7.96 16.73 -5.56
N THR A 367 -8.87 16.60 -4.60
CA THR A 367 -9.47 17.75 -3.89
C THR A 367 -8.41 18.45 -3.04
N GLU A 368 -7.64 17.70 -2.26
CA GLU A 368 -6.58 18.23 -1.40
C GLU A 368 -5.51 18.97 -2.22
N ILE A 369 -5.01 18.35 -3.29
CA ILE A 369 -3.98 18.97 -4.14
C ILE A 369 -4.52 20.18 -4.87
N GLY A 370 -5.76 20.14 -5.36
CA GLY A 370 -6.42 21.30 -5.96
C GLY A 370 -6.56 22.47 -5.00
N GLU A 371 -6.79 22.21 -3.72
CA GLU A 371 -6.84 23.21 -2.67
C GLU A 371 -5.46 23.80 -2.36
N GLN A 372 -4.44 22.96 -2.26
CA GLN A 372 -3.04 23.39 -2.07
C GLN A 372 -2.56 24.25 -3.25
N LEU A 373 -2.88 23.88 -4.50
CA LEU A 373 -2.55 24.71 -5.67
C LEU A 373 -3.21 26.10 -5.59
N ARG A 374 -4.48 26.18 -5.18
CA ARG A 374 -5.17 27.47 -4.97
C ARG A 374 -4.52 28.32 -3.89
N GLN A 375 -4.12 27.70 -2.78
CA GLN A 375 -3.42 28.38 -1.68
C GLN A 375 -2.05 28.92 -2.12
N LEU A 376 -1.36 28.21 -3.02
CA LEU A 376 -0.09 28.62 -3.61
C LEU A 376 -0.25 29.67 -4.72
N GLY A 377 -1.48 29.99 -5.15
CA GLY A 377 -1.74 30.87 -6.26
C GLY A 377 -1.28 30.30 -7.62
N VAL A 378 -1.28 28.97 -7.75
CA VAL A 378 -0.88 28.26 -8.98
C VAL A 378 -2.14 27.86 -9.77
N GLU A 379 -2.28 28.43 -10.95
CA GLU A 379 -3.33 28.06 -11.90
C GLU A 379 -2.78 27.01 -12.87
N ALA A 380 -3.21 25.75 -12.67
CA ALA A 380 -2.79 24.62 -13.49
C ALA A 380 -3.95 23.65 -13.74
N GLU A 381 -3.97 23.00 -14.90
CA GLU A 381 -4.87 21.87 -15.15
C GLU A 381 -4.45 20.68 -14.27
N LEU A 382 -5.38 20.15 -13.47
CA LEU A 382 -5.10 18.98 -12.62
C LEU A 382 -5.51 17.70 -13.36
N LEU A 383 -4.50 16.94 -13.79
CA LEU A 383 -4.64 15.70 -14.54
C LEU A 383 -4.47 14.48 -13.62
N VAL A 384 -5.34 13.49 -13.79
CA VAL A 384 -5.28 12.22 -13.02
C VAL A 384 -4.83 11.11 -13.95
N ALA A 385 -3.72 10.41 -13.57
CA ALA A 385 -3.14 9.29 -14.30
C ALA A 385 -3.64 7.95 -13.73
#